data_bc8d146d68e8b82f00fbc59d171ab792
#
_entry.id   bc8d146d68e8b82f00fbc59d171ab792
#
_cell.length_a   1.000
_cell.length_b   1.000
_cell.length_c   1.000
_cell.angle_alpha   90.00
_cell.angle_beta   90.00
_cell.angle_gamma   90.00
#
_symmetry.space_group_name_H-M   'P 1'
#
loop_
_entity.id
_entity.type
_entity.pdbx_description
1 polymer ?
#
loop_
_entity_poly.entity_id
_entity_poly.type
_entity_poly.pdbx_seq_one_letter_code
_entity_poly.pdbx_strand_id
1 'polypeptide(L)'
;MGKKSTLAVDNVFCTARYEAAKENIAFQSREATAPILGIDRTRLANIELGKLTPYPEEVLTMSKHYGTPEICNAYCSRYCPLGKSTVKELTLDDLDRLMLKVLGSLKGIEQLRTRLITIAEDGEITGTEQTDFEGVLQELQDVSQNAQTLQLWAKKYIDDFNSK
;
A
#
# COMPACT_ATOMS: atom_id res chain seq x y z
N MET A 1 -28.68 26.62 1.58
CA MET A 1 -27.35 26.49 2.25
C MET A 1 -26.92 25.04 2.14
N GLY A 2 -26.03 24.72 1.20
CA GLY A 2 -25.49 23.38 1.06
C GLY A 2 -24.59 23.06 2.25
N LYS A 3 -24.87 21.96 2.98
CA LYS A 3 -23.96 21.43 4.01
C LYS A 3 -22.61 21.14 3.35
N LYS A 4 -21.54 21.83 3.81
CA LYS A 4 -20.16 21.46 3.47
C LYS A 4 -19.99 19.97 3.81
N SER A 5 -19.58 19.16 2.83
CA SER A 5 -19.30 17.76 3.07
C SER A 5 -18.18 17.68 4.11
N THR A 6 -18.42 16.96 5.20
CA THR A 6 -17.40 16.69 6.19
C THR A 6 -16.34 15.82 5.51
N LEU A 7 -15.17 16.39 5.22
CA LEU A 7 -14.01 15.64 4.77
C LEU A 7 -13.64 14.68 5.89
N ALA A 8 -13.72 13.39 5.64
CA ALA A 8 -13.03 12.40 6.44
C ALA A 8 -11.54 12.47 6.05
N VAL A 9 -10.81 13.40 6.65
CA VAL A 9 -9.43 13.78 6.29
C VAL A 9 -8.48 12.58 6.36
N ASP A 10 -8.81 11.57 7.15
CA ASP A 10 -7.97 10.38 7.36
C ASP A 10 -8.46 9.12 6.63
N ASN A 11 -9.50 9.23 5.79
CA ASN A 11 -10.03 8.07 5.06
C ASN A 11 -9.38 7.94 3.68
N VAL A 12 -8.60 6.87 3.48
CA VAL A 12 -7.83 6.64 2.25
C VAL A 12 -8.71 6.59 0.99
N PHE A 13 -9.94 6.09 1.07
CA PHE A 13 -10.87 6.00 -0.08
C PHE A 13 -11.43 7.37 -0.42
N CYS A 14 -11.72 8.19 0.59
CA CYS A 14 -12.16 9.56 0.41
C CYS A 14 -11.05 10.41 -0.23
N THR A 15 -9.83 10.31 0.29
CA THR A 15 -8.66 11.01 -0.24
C THR A 15 -8.38 10.61 -1.68
N ALA A 16 -8.40 9.31 -2.00
CA ALA A 16 -8.19 8.79 -3.36
C ALA A 16 -9.20 9.38 -4.36
N ARG A 17 -10.49 9.45 -4.00
CA ARG A 17 -11.49 10.08 -4.87
C ARG A 17 -11.21 11.57 -5.08
N TYR A 18 -10.80 12.30 -4.05
CA TYR A 18 -10.49 13.73 -4.19
C TYR A 18 -9.24 13.97 -5.05
N GLU A 19 -8.24 13.11 -4.96
CA GLU A 19 -7.07 13.18 -5.85
C GLU A 19 -7.48 12.89 -7.30
N ALA A 20 -8.28 11.84 -7.54
CA ALA A 20 -8.81 11.53 -8.86
C ALA A 20 -9.70 12.67 -9.42
N ALA A 21 -10.39 13.41 -8.57
CA ALA A 21 -11.23 14.55 -8.96
C ALA A 21 -10.42 15.74 -9.50
N LYS A 22 -9.11 15.81 -9.21
CA LYS A 22 -8.24 16.85 -9.80
C LYS A 22 -8.01 16.62 -11.29
N GLU A 23 -7.96 15.36 -11.69
CA GLU A 23 -7.74 14.94 -13.08
C GLU A 23 -9.06 14.74 -13.84
N ASN A 24 -10.13 14.31 -13.13
CA ASN A 24 -11.42 13.98 -13.74
C ASN A 24 -12.58 14.46 -12.88
N ILE A 25 -13.33 15.43 -13.41
CA ILE A 25 -14.50 16.05 -12.76
C ILE A 25 -15.59 15.04 -12.37
N ALA A 26 -15.64 13.86 -13.01
CA ALA A 26 -16.60 12.80 -12.70
C ALA A 26 -16.49 12.29 -11.26
N PHE A 27 -15.32 12.48 -10.61
CA PHE A 27 -15.09 12.07 -9.22
C PHE A 27 -15.30 13.19 -8.19
N GLN A 28 -15.76 14.37 -8.61
CA GLN A 28 -15.99 15.52 -7.73
C GLN A 28 -17.06 15.27 -6.67
N SER A 29 -18.10 14.51 -7.00
CA SER A 29 -19.21 14.22 -6.10
C SER A 29 -19.46 12.71 -5.99
N ARG A 30 -19.96 12.28 -4.83
CA ARG A 30 -20.40 10.88 -4.64
C ARG A 30 -21.52 10.49 -5.59
N GLU A 31 -22.40 11.45 -5.96
CA GLU A 31 -23.46 11.28 -6.93
C GLU A 31 -22.93 10.85 -8.30
N ALA A 32 -21.93 11.56 -8.80
CA ALA A 32 -21.33 11.27 -10.10
C ALA A 32 -20.43 10.01 -10.04
N THR A 33 -19.73 9.79 -8.93
CA THR A 33 -18.78 8.67 -8.75
C THR A 33 -19.47 7.32 -8.57
N ALA A 34 -20.55 7.27 -7.81
CA ALA A 34 -21.21 6.03 -7.42
C ALA A 34 -21.61 5.13 -8.62
N PRO A 35 -22.25 5.64 -9.68
CA PRO A 35 -22.57 4.83 -10.85
C PRO A 35 -21.32 4.33 -11.60
N ILE A 36 -20.23 5.09 -11.63
CA ILE A 36 -18.97 4.69 -12.28
C ILE A 36 -18.36 3.47 -11.56
N LEU A 37 -18.45 3.47 -10.23
CA LEU A 37 -17.92 2.37 -9.41
C LEU A 37 -18.91 1.18 -9.30
N GLY A 38 -20.15 1.35 -9.73
CA GLY A 38 -21.22 0.37 -9.50
C GLY A 38 -21.57 0.18 -8.01
N ILE A 39 -21.37 1.22 -7.19
CA ILE A 39 -21.62 1.22 -5.75
C ILE A 39 -22.78 2.18 -5.46
N ASP A 40 -23.68 1.79 -4.54
CA ASP A 40 -24.73 2.72 -4.08
C ASP A 40 -24.13 3.98 -3.44
N ARG A 41 -24.72 5.14 -3.71
CA ARG A 41 -24.24 6.44 -3.22
C ARG A 41 -24.15 6.51 -1.70
N THR A 42 -25.13 5.95 -1.00
CA THR A 42 -25.15 5.94 0.47
C THR A 42 -24.08 5.02 1.01
N ARG A 43 -23.86 3.86 0.35
CA ARG A 43 -22.78 2.94 0.69
C ARG A 43 -21.42 3.60 0.48
N LEU A 44 -21.19 4.26 -0.66
CA LEU A 44 -19.95 5.01 -0.92
C LEU A 44 -19.73 6.10 0.14
N ALA A 45 -20.77 6.85 0.51
CA ALA A 45 -20.68 7.84 1.57
C ALA A 45 -20.28 7.23 2.93
N ASN A 46 -20.84 6.08 3.28
CA ASN A 46 -20.51 5.39 4.54
C ASN A 46 -19.08 4.83 4.54
N ILE A 47 -18.58 4.34 3.42
CA ILE A 47 -17.18 3.93 3.26
C ILE A 47 -16.25 5.12 3.48
N GLU A 48 -16.49 6.23 2.79
CA GLU A 48 -15.67 7.44 2.89
C GLU A 48 -15.74 8.12 4.27
N LEU A 49 -16.82 7.95 5.01
CA LEU A 49 -16.96 8.42 6.39
C LEU A 49 -16.39 7.43 7.42
N GLY A 50 -15.83 6.31 6.99
CA GLY A 50 -15.29 5.28 7.89
C GLY A 50 -16.35 4.51 8.68
N LYS A 51 -17.63 4.59 8.30
CA LYS A 51 -18.75 3.88 8.95
C LYS A 51 -18.89 2.44 8.47
N LEU A 52 -18.41 2.16 7.27
CA LEU A 52 -18.41 0.82 6.66
C LEU A 52 -17.04 0.54 6.06
N THR A 53 -16.59 -0.71 6.19
CA THR A 53 -15.45 -1.23 5.43
C THR A 53 -15.92 -1.64 4.04
N PRO A 54 -15.25 -1.22 2.96
CA PRO A 54 -15.57 -1.68 1.62
C PRO A 54 -15.29 -3.17 1.46
N TYR A 55 -15.95 -3.81 0.49
CA TYR A 55 -15.56 -5.14 0.04
C TYR A 55 -14.26 -5.09 -0.79
N PRO A 56 -13.47 -6.17 -0.82
CA PRO A 56 -12.24 -6.21 -1.62
C PRO A 56 -12.45 -5.82 -3.09
N GLU A 57 -13.53 -6.26 -3.69
CA GLU A 57 -13.91 -5.99 -5.08
C GLU A 57 -14.20 -4.50 -5.31
N GLU A 58 -14.82 -3.84 -4.32
CA GLU A 58 -15.07 -2.39 -4.36
C GLU A 58 -13.75 -1.62 -4.30
N VAL A 59 -12.79 -2.08 -3.47
CA VAL A 59 -11.45 -1.47 -3.37
C VAL A 59 -10.69 -1.62 -4.69
N LEU A 60 -10.74 -2.78 -5.34
CA LEU A 60 -10.14 -3.00 -6.65
C LEU A 60 -10.74 -2.06 -7.69
N THR A 61 -12.06 -1.92 -7.70
CA THR A 61 -12.78 -1.02 -8.61
C THR A 61 -12.39 0.45 -8.36
N MET A 62 -12.38 0.88 -7.10
CA MET A 62 -11.92 2.22 -6.72
C MET A 62 -10.48 2.46 -7.16
N SER A 63 -9.57 1.54 -6.85
CA SER A 63 -8.15 1.62 -7.23
C SER A 63 -7.96 1.84 -8.72
N LYS A 64 -8.68 1.08 -9.54
CA LYS A 64 -8.61 1.15 -11.01
C LYS A 64 -9.15 2.50 -11.53
N HIS A 65 -10.32 2.91 -11.06
CA HIS A 65 -10.96 4.13 -11.56
C HIS A 65 -10.31 5.41 -11.06
N TYR A 66 -9.75 5.41 -9.86
CA TYR A 66 -9.06 6.56 -9.28
C TYR A 66 -7.58 6.64 -9.68
N GLY A 67 -7.01 5.58 -10.31
CA GLY A 67 -5.58 5.53 -10.60
C GLY A 67 -4.71 5.51 -9.33
N THR A 68 -5.23 4.92 -8.23
CA THR A 68 -4.59 4.90 -6.91
C THR A 68 -4.37 3.47 -6.41
N PRO A 69 -3.36 2.75 -6.96
CA PRO A 69 -3.09 1.36 -6.57
C PRO A 69 -2.72 1.19 -5.10
N GLU A 70 -2.24 2.24 -4.45
CA GLU A 70 -1.88 2.26 -3.03
C GLU A 70 -3.06 1.99 -2.09
N ILE A 71 -4.31 2.26 -2.49
CA ILE A 71 -5.47 1.96 -1.64
C ILE A 71 -5.69 0.47 -1.43
N CYS A 72 -5.23 -0.38 -2.35
CA CYS A 72 -5.27 -1.83 -2.18
C CYS A 72 -4.33 -2.28 -1.05
N ASN A 73 -3.10 -1.76 -1.00
CA ASN A 73 -2.18 -2.01 0.10
C ASN A 73 -2.73 -1.48 1.43
N ALA A 74 -3.24 -0.24 1.43
CA ALA A 74 -3.86 0.36 2.62
C ALA A 74 -5.06 -0.45 3.12
N TYR A 75 -5.89 -0.99 2.21
CA TYR A 75 -6.98 -1.89 2.58
C TYR A 75 -6.46 -3.17 3.25
N CYS A 76 -5.48 -3.83 2.62
CA CYS A 76 -4.90 -5.07 3.17
C CYS A 76 -4.26 -4.84 4.53
N SER A 77 -3.48 -3.79 4.71
CA SER A 77 -2.77 -3.50 5.96
C SER A 77 -3.68 -3.00 7.09
N ARG A 78 -4.76 -2.28 6.78
CA ARG A 78 -5.60 -1.61 7.80
C ARG A 78 -6.94 -2.29 8.07
N TYR A 79 -7.57 -2.92 7.05
CA TYR A 79 -8.96 -3.38 7.12
C TYR A 79 -9.11 -4.90 7.01
N CYS A 80 -8.30 -5.56 6.15
CA CYS A 80 -8.36 -7.01 5.98
C CYS A 80 -7.81 -7.75 7.21
N PRO A 81 -8.57 -8.63 7.87
CA PRO A 81 -8.10 -9.36 9.05
C PRO A 81 -6.81 -10.17 8.80
N LEU A 82 -6.69 -10.81 7.63
CA LEU A 82 -5.50 -11.57 7.25
C LEU A 82 -4.33 -10.63 6.90
N GLY A 83 -4.62 -9.57 6.15
CA GLY A 83 -3.60 -8.62 5.72
C GLY A 83 -2.96 -7.85 6.88
N LYS A 84 -3.73 -7.52 7.94
CA LYS A 84 -3.19 -6.86 9.14
C LYS A 84 -2.02 -7.60 9.80
N SER A 85 -1.98 -8.91 9.66
CA SER A 85 -0.91 -9.74 10.25
C SER A 85 0.27 -9.96 9.30
N THR A 86 0.09 -9.75 8.00
CA THR A 86 1.06 -10.16 6.98
C THR A 86 1.52 -9.04 6.05
N VAL A 87 0.72 -7.98 5.92
CA VAL A 87 0.97 -6.89 4.97
C VAL A 87 1.41 -5.64 5.71
N LYS A 88 2.59 -5.15 5.40
CA LYS A 88 3.06 -3.83 5.85
C LYS A 88 2.43 -2.74 5.01
N GLU A 89 2.09 -1.64 5.66
CA GLU A 89 1.62 -0.45 4.96
C GLU A 89 2.76 0.21 4.20
N LEU A 90 2.55 0.48 2.91
CA LEU A 90 3.50 1.13 2.03
C LEU A 90 3.13 2.61 1.88
N THR A 91 4.13 3.47 2.00
CA THR A 91 3.97 4.92 1.75
C THR A 91 4.74 5.27 0.49
N LEU A 92 4.05 5.85 -0.50
CA LEU A 92 4.70 6.34 -1.71
C LEU A 92 5.45 7.64 -1.40
N ASP A 93 6.72 7.63 -1.74
CA ASP A 93 7.61 8.81 -1.73
C ASP A 93 7.91 9.25 -3.17
N ASP A 94 8.62 10.37 -3.32
CA ASP A 94 9.21 10.76 -4.59
C ASP A 94 10.24 9.72 -5.05
N LEU A 95 10.38 9.56 -6.37
CA LEU A 95 11.20 8.49 -6.96
C LEU A 95 12.65 8.48 -6.46
N ASP A 96 13.29 9.65 -6.41
CA ASP A 96 14.67 9.79 -5.96
C ASP A 96 14.84 9.37 -4.49
N ARG A 97 13.91 9.77 -3.61
CA ARG A 97 13.90 9.33 -2.21
C ARG A 97 13.69 7.82 -2.09
N LEU A 98 12.77 7.27 -2.89
CA LEU A 98 12.53 5.84 -2.93
C LEU A 98 13.76 5.07 -3.43
N MET A 99 14.43 5.55 -4.48
CA MET A 99 15.67 4.96 -4.98
C MET A 99 16.78 4.96 -3.91
N LEU A 100 16.92 6.06 -3.15
CA LEU A 100 17.88 6.11 -2.03
C LEU A 100 17.56 5.09 -0.93
N LYS A 101 16.28 4.85 -0.62
CA LYS A 101 15.88 3.81 0.33
C LYS A 101 16.21 2.40 -0.18
N VAL A 102 15.93 2.11 -1.45
CA VAL A 102 16.28 0.83 -2.10
C VAL A 102 17.79 0.61 -2.05
N LEU A 103 18.58 1.58 -2.51
CA LEU A 103 20.04 1.47 -2.50
C LEU A 103 20.60 1.32 -1.08
N GLY A 104 19.99 2.03 -0.11
CA GLY A 104 20.36 1.92 1.30
C GLY A 104 20.14 0.50 1.85
N SER A 105 18.99 -0.10 1.53
CA SER A 105 18.67 -1.47 1.98
C SER A 105 19.53 -2.55 1.31
N LEU A 106 20.10 -2.28 0.15
CA LEU A 106 21.00 -3.21 -0.57
C LEU A 106 22.47 -3.09 -0.15
N LYS A 107 22.83 -2.00 0.56
CA LYS A 107 24.25 -1.74 0.91
C LYS A 107 24.89 -2.83 1.75
N GLY A 108 24.10 -3.50 2.62
CA GLY A 108 24.57 -4.58 3.51
C GLY A 108 24.39 -5.99 2.96
N ILE A 109 24.00 -6.17 1.69
CA ILE A 109 23.58 -7.48 1.16
C ILE A 109 24.65 -8.57 1.25
N GLU A 110 25.93 -8.22 1.11
CA GLU A 110 27.05 -9.18 1.21
C GLU A 110 27.30 -9.62 2.66
N GLN A 111 27.16 -8.69 3.62
CA GLN A 111 27.23 -9.05 5.04
C GLN A 111 26.04 -9.92 5.45
N LEU A 112 24.85 -9.58 4.97
CA LEU A 112 23.63 -10.36 5.17
C LEU A 112 23.81 -11.79 4.66
N ARG A 113 24.34 -11.93 3.45
CA ARG A 113 24.65 -13.23 2.84
C ARG A 113 25.63 -14.05 3.72
N THR A 114 26.70 -13.42 4.19
CA THR A 114 27.70 -14.08 5.05
C THR A 114 27.06 -14.57 6.36
N ARG A 115 26.26 -13.74 7.02
CA ARG A 115 25.54 -14.10 8.25
C ARG A 115 24.58 -15.27 8.02
N LEU A 116 23.81 -15.26 6.92
CA LEU A 116 22.91 -16.37 6.56
C LEU A 116 23.66 -17.68 6.33
N ILE A 117 24.85 -17.65 5.70
CA ILE A 117 25.68 -18.84 5.50
C ILE A 117 26.14 -19.38 6.85
N THR A 118 26.65 -18.53 7.75
CA THR A 118 27.11 -18.93 9.07
C THR A 118 25.99 -19.58 9.90
N ILE A 119 24.81 -18.99 9.91
CA ILE A 119 23.64 -19.55 10.63
C ILE A 119 23.18 -20.89 10.01
N ALA A 120 23.36 -21.07 8.69
CA ALA A 120 22.94 -22.29 8.00
C ALA A 120 23.92 -23.44 8.07
N GLU A 121 25.16 -23.25 8.58
CA GLU A 121 26.21 -24.26 8.55
C GLU A 121 25.88 -25.53 9.36
N ASP A 122 25.19 -25.39 10.49
CA ASP A 122 24.79 -26.54 11.35
C ASP A 122 23.30 -26.90 11.21
N GLY A 123 22.50 -26.05 10.53
CA GLY A 123 21.07 -26.26 10.30
C GLY A 123 20.18 -26.07 11.53
N GLU A 124 20.72 -25.55 12.63
CA GLU A 124 19.99 -25.24 13.86
C GLU A 124 20.26 -23.79 14.28
N ILE A 125 19.22 -23.08 14.72
CA ILE A 125 19.38 -21.74 15.29
C ILE A 125 19.49 -21.85 16.80
N THR A 126 20.70 -21.66 17.32
CA THR A 126 20.95 -21.68 18.76
C THR A 126 20.48 -20.38 19.43
N GLY A 127 20.34 -20.40 20.77
CA GLY A 127 19.91 -19.21 21.51
C GLY A 127 20.85 -18.00 21.37
N THR A 128 22.14 -18.22 21.08
CA THR A 128 23.13 -17.15 20.83
C THR A 128 22.99 -16.56 19.43
N GLU A 129 22.48 -17.32 18.47
CA GLU A 129 22.28 -16.91 17.08
C GLU A 129 20.89 -16.28 16.84
N GLN A 130 19.94 -16.51 17.75
CA GLN A 130 18.57 -16.02 17.61
C GLN A 130 18.52 -14.51 17.37
N THR A 131 19.27 -13.72 18.15
CA THR A 131 19.28 -12.25 18.00
C THR A 131 19.87 -11.82 16.64
N ASP A 132 20.91 -12.51 16.17
CA ASP A 132 21.50 -12.23 14.88
C ASP A 132 20.55 -12.62 13.74
N PHE A 133 19.88 -13.75 13.86
CA PHE A 133 18.87 -14.19 12.91
C PHE A 133 17.65 -13.24 12.85
N GLU A 134 17.17 -12.74 13.99
CA GLU A 134 16.13 -11.72 14.04
C GLU A 134 16.56 -10.42 13.30
N GLY A 135 17.84 -10.02 13.46
CA GLY A 135 18.40 -8.89 12.70
C GLY A 135 18.44 -9.15 11.19
N VAL A 136 18.82 -10.36 10.79
CA VAL A 136 18.78 -10.80 9.37
C VAL A 136 17.37 -10.72 8.81
N LEU A 137 16.37 -11.22 9.54
CA LEU A 137 14.96 -11.16 9.12
C LEU A 137 14.48 -9.71 8.96
N GLN A 138 14.87 -8.81 9.87
CA GLN A 138 14.52 -7.40 9.75
C GLN A 138 15.13 -6.74 8.50
N GLU A 139 16.42 -6.99 8.23
CA GLU A 139 17.08 -6.46 7.03
C GLU A 139 16.42 -6.99 5.74
N LEU A 140 16.07 -8.28 5.68
CA LEU A 140 15.32 -8.86 4.55
C LEU A 140 13.91 -8.25 4.41
N GLN A 141 13.25 -7.99 5.53
CA GLN A 141 11.96 -7.33 5.53
C GLN A 141 12.05 -5.92 4.94
N ASP A 142 13.09 -5.16 5.28
CA ASP A 142 13.31 -3.80 4.77
C ASP A 142 13.59 -3.80 3.25
N VAL A 143 14.40 -4.73 2.76
CA VAL A 143 14.62 -4.94 1.31
C VAL A 143 13.31 -5.25 0.60
N SER A 144 12.54 -6.19 1.15
CA SER A 144 11.24 -6.59 0.59
C SER A 144 10.27 -5.41 0.54
N GLN A 145 10.15 -4.64 1.62
CA GLN A 145 9.25 -3.49 1.69
C GLN A 145 9.63 -2.39 0.70
N ASN A 146 10.93 -2.09 0.57
CA ASN A 146 11.41 -1.10 -0.39
C ASN A 146 11.17 -1.55 -1.84
N ALA A 147 11.36 -2.84 -2.15
CA ALA A 147 11.08 -3.40 -3.47
C ALA A 147 9.57 -3.33 -3.80
N GLN A 148 8.70 -3.69 -2.85
CA GLN A 148 7.25 -3.59 -3.02
C GLN A 148 6.79 -2.14 -3.21
N THR A 149 7.38 -1.19 -2.47
CA THR A 149 7.08 0.24 -2.62
C THR A 149 7.48 0.74 -4.01
N LEU A 150 8.63 0.31 -4.54
CA LEU A 150 9.06 0.64 -5.90
C LEU A 150 8.12 0.05 -6.96
N GLN A 151 7.67 -1.19 -6.78
CA GLN A 151 6.67 -1.80 -7.66
C GLN A 151 5.34 -1.04 -7.63
N LEU A 152 4.91 -0.61 -6.45
CA LEU A 152 3.69 0.18 -6.30
C LEU A 152 3.82 1.55 -6.97
N TRP A 153 4.97 2.20 -6.83
CA TRP A 153 5.29 3.44 -7.52
C TRP A 153 5.21 3.27 -9.04
N ALA A 154 5.84 2.20 -9.56
CA ALA A 154 5.81 1.90 -11.00
C ALA A 154 4.38 1.67 -11.51
N LYS A 155 3.54 0.95 -10.75
CA LYS A 155 2.12 0.74 -11.09
C LYS A 155 1.32 2.04 -11.16
N LYS A 156 1.70 3.05 -10.39
CA LYS A 156 1.00 4.34 -10.34
C LYS A 156 1.44 5.28 -11.45
N TYR A 157 2.71 5.29 -11.80
CA TYR A 157 3.30 6.34 -12.64
C TYR A 157 3.80 5.86 -14.01
N ILE A 158 3.81 4.56 -14.28
CA ILE A 158 4.24 3.99 -15.55
C ILE A 158 3.05 3.30 -16.22
N ASP A 159 2.54 3.89 -17.31
CA ASP A 159 1.30 3.47 -17.99
C ASP A 159 1.33 1.99 -18.45
N ASP A 160 2.46 1.51 -18.96
CA ASP A 160 2.61 0.15 -19.49
C ASP A 160 2.91 -0.92 -18.43
N PHE A 161 3.09 -0.56 -17.17
CA PHE A 161 3.48 -1.51 -16.13
C PHE A 161 2.38 -2.52 -15.79
N ASN A 162 1.13 -2.18 -16.05
CA ASN A 162 -0.03 -3.03 -15.77
C ASN A 162 -0.40 -4.00 -16.90
N SER A 163 0.35 -4.01 -18.01
CA SER A 163 0.05 -4.80 -19.23
C SER A 163 0.67 -6.19 -19.25
N LYS A 164 1.27 -6.66 -18.15
CA LYS A 164 1.92 -7.98 -18.06
C LYS A 164 1.30 -8.86 -16.99
#